data_3986a77a3a44878580ae9a008a0a157d
#
_entry.id   3986a77a3a44878580ae9a008a0a157d
#
_cell.length_a   1.000
_cell.length_b   1.000
_cell.length_c   1.000
_cell.angle_alpha   90.00
_cell.angle_beta   90.00
_cell.angle_gamma   90.00
#
_symmetry.space_group_name_H-M   'P 1'
#
loop_
_entity.id
_entity.type
_entity.pdbx_description
1 polymer ?
#
loop_
_entity_poly.entity_id
_entity_poly.type
_entity_poly.pdbx_seq_one_letter_code
_entity_poly.pdbx_strand_id
1 'polypeptide(L)'
;MRKKRILFCGEATYLNTGYATYLREVMKVLYATQKYEIAEFASYGKDGDPRGVDIPWKFYGNLPTKDSQQQQYDEIPTNQFGEWKFESVLLDFLPDIVCDIRDFWMFEYQERSAFRPYFNWVIMPTVDAAPQNEQWLSTFCNADGVFNYSQWGHEVLEKESNGNIKCLGSAPPSADAAYQPVQDKNQHKINMGFSPSTKFIGTVMRNQRRKLFPDLFDAYRKFLETSGRNDVYLYCHTSYPDLGWDIPKLLNKYKIASKTLFTYSCADCNSSFPAFFSDAKRKCKICGSKNAGLASVQKGASYQYLSSIMNMFDLYIQYANSEGFGLPQVEAAACGVPVMSIDYSAMSSVIRNLGGTPLKVKTLYSELETGCDRAVPDNDYTAEKMKEFFDKSEQEINTLSKNTRLNFEKYYQWDKTAKKWEDYFDSVDIKPFEQTWGSLPRLHQPQPQTKTEMSSSE
;
A
#
# COMPACT_ATOMS: atom_id res chain seq x y z
N MET A 1 -34.83 7.69 10.88
CA MET A 1 -33.56 7.47 11.62
C MET A 1 -32.53 8.48 11.15
N ARG A 2 -31.67 9.00 12.03
CA ARG A 2 -30.55 9.83 11.61
C ARG A 2 -29.53 8.99 10.85
N LYS A 3 -28.77 9.62 9.96
CA LYS A 3 -27.65 8.96 9.29
C LYS A 3 -26.57 8.59 10.31
N LYS A 4 -25.93 7.43 10.14
CA LYS A 4 -24.74 7.06 10.92
C LYS A 4 -23.60 8.00 10.55
N ARG A 5 -22.86 8.47 11.56
CA ARG A 5 -21.71 9.38 11.44
C ARG A 5 -20.43 8.58 11.49
N ILE A 6 -19.68 8.61 10.41
CA ILE A 6 -18.49 7.79 10.21
C ILE A 6 -17.27 8.71 10.07
N LEU A 7 -16.34 8.60 11.01
CA LEU A 7 -15.06 9.29 10.96
C LEU A 7 -13.99 8.33 10.42
N PHE A 8 -13.46 8.62 9.25
CA PHE A 8 -12.30 7.92 8.71
C PHE A 8 -11.01 8.61 9.15
N CYS A 9 -10.11 7.83 9.76
CA CYS A 9 -8.77 8.27 10.14
C CYS A 9 -7.76 7.60 9.20
N GLY A 10 -6.89 8.40 8.61
CA GLY A 10 -5.89 7.92 7.66
C GLY A 10 -4.96 9.01 7.17
N GLU A 11 -4.19 8.75 6.15
CA GLU A 11 -3.43 9.78 5.45
C GLU A 11 -4.38 10.64 4.61
N ALA A 12 -4.10 11.95 4.49
CA ALA A 12 -4.96 12.87 3.74
C ALA A 12 -5.26 12.35 2.33
N THR A 13 -6.54 12.25 1.99
CA THR A 13 -7.01 11.63 0.72
C THR A 13 -6.50 12.33 -0.53
N TYR A 14 -5.99 13.55 -0.45
CA TYR A 14 -5.33 14.24 -1.56
C TYR A 14 -3.84 13.88 -1.76
N LEU A 15 -3.25 13.04 -0.88
CA LEU A 15 -1.88 12.59 -1.04
C LEU A 15 -1.75 11.42 -2.04
N ASN A 16 -0.54 11.25 -2.57
CA ASN A 16 -0.22 10.18 -3.52
C ASN A 16 0.47 9.00 -2.81
N THR A 17 -0.16 8.45 -1.78
CA THR A 17 0.30 7.28 -1.03
C THR A 17 -0.67 6.12 -1.16
N GLY A 18 -0.27 4.92 -0.79
CA GLY A 18 -1.14 3.74 -0.82
C GLY A 18 -2.34 3.88 0.13
N TYR A 19 -2.11 4.39 1.34
CA TYR A 19 -3.16 4.63 2.33
C TYR A 19 -4.15 5.69 1.88
N ALA A 20 -3.65 6.84 1.41
CA ALA A 20 -4.48 7.92 0.91
C ALA A 20 -5.33 7.48 -0.31
N THR A 21 -4.75 6.71 -1.22
CA THR A 21 -5.46 6.15 -2.38
C THR A 21 -6.58 5.21 -1.94
N TYR A 22 -6.27 4.27 -1.03
CA TYR A 22 -7.29 3.36 -0.50
C TYR A 22 -8.45 4.11 0.14
N LEU A 23 -8.13 5.02 1.05
CA LEU A 23 -9.12 5.80 1.79
C LEU A 23 -9.99 6.64 0.84
N ARG A 24 -9.36 7.36 -0.09
CA ARG A 24 -10.05 8.18 -1.09
C ARG A 24 -11.04 7.38 -1.93
N GLU A 25 -10.63 6.24 -2.47
CA GLU A 25 -11.48 5.46 -3.37
C GLU A 25 -12.64 4.80 -2.63
N VAL A 26 -12.43 4.28 -1.43
CA VAL A 26 -13.51 3.75 -0.58
C VAL A 26 -14.48 4.84 -0.16
N MET A 27 -13.97 5.99 0.32
CA MET A 27 -14.83 7.09 0.76
C MET A 27 -15.65 7.69 -0.37
N LYS A 28 -15.11 7.80 -1.60
CA LYS A 28 -15.89 8.27 -2.77
C LYS A 28 -17.10 7.40 -3.03
N VAL A 29 -16.94 6.08 -3.03
CA VAL A 29 -18.06 5.15 -3.26
C VAL A 29 -19.08 5.26 -2.13
N LEU A 30 -18.65 5.24 -0.87
CA LEU A 30 -19.53 5.35 0.29
C LEU A 30 -20.26 6.69 0.35
N TYR A 31 -19.56 7.80 0.07
CA TYR A 31 -20.17 9.13 0.02
C TYR A 31 -21.25 9.26 -1.05
N ALA A 32 -21.03 8.65 -2.21
CA ALA A 32 -22.02 8.65 -3.31
C ALA A 32 -23.33 7.94 -2.94
N THR A 33 -23.31 7.02 -1.98
CA THR A 33 -24.56 6.35 -1.51
C THR A 33 -25.51 7.28 -0.76
N GLN A 34 -24.99 8.38 -0.22
CA GLN A 34 -25.74 9.33 0.64
C GLN A 34 -26.38 8.71 1.89
N LYS A 35 -25.98 7.48 2.26
CA LYS A 35 -26.50 6.77 3.45
C LYS A 35 -25.94 7.31 4.76
N TYR A 36 -24.68 7.78 4.73
CA TYR A 36 -23.89 8.14 5.90
C TYR A 36 -23.54 9.62 5.92
N GLU A 37 -23.26 10.15 7.10
CA GLU A 37 -22.53 11.40 7.28
C GLU A 37 -21.04 11.07 7.47
N ILE A 38 -20.20 11.47 6.53
CA ILE A 38 -18.80 11.06 6.47
C ILE A 38 -17.90 12.25 6.79
N ALA A 39 -16.87 12.01 7.60
CA ALA A 39 -15.78 12.93 7.83
C ALA A 39 -14.43 12.20 7.72
N GLU A 40 -13.39 12.96 7.43
CA GLU A 40 -12.00 12.52 7.34
C GLU A 40 -11.16 13.23 8.40
N PHE A 41 -10.35 12.47 9.17
CA PHE A 41 -9.29 13.00 10.02
C PHE A 41 -7.94 12.58 9.45
N ALA A 42 -7.24 13.55 8.88
CA ALA A 42 -6.18 13.36 7.90
C ALA A 42 -4.78 13.56 8.49
N SER A 43 -4.03 12.48 8.74
CA SER A 43 -2.59 12.55 8.99
C SER A 43 -1.89 13.20 7.79
N TYR A 44 -0.90 14.06 8.08
CA TYR A 44 -0.17 14.85 7.08
C TYR A 44 -1.06 15.80 6.25
N GLY A 45 -2.33 15.89 6.60
CA GLY A 45 -3.29 16.81 5.99
C GLY A 45 -3.29 18.15 6.66
N LYS A 46 -3.53 19.22 5.89
CA LYS A 46 -3.67 20.60 6.39
C LYS A 46 -5.05 21.14 6.03
N ASP A 47 -5.71 21.77 7.00
CA ASP A 47 -6.97 22.46 6.76
C ASP A 47 -6.72 23.61 5.75
N GLY A 48 -7.54 23.67 4.68
CA GLY A 48 -7.42 24.67 3.62
C GLY A 48 -6.31 24.40 2.60
N ASP A 49 -5.75 23.18 2.53
CA ASP A 49 -4.82 22.81 1.46
C ASP A 49 -5.52 22.86 0.10
N PRO A 50 -4.95 23.54 -0.92
CA PRO A 50 -5.56 23.64 -2.25
C PRO A 50 -5.84 22.30 -2.92
N ARG A 51 -5.08 21.25 -2.59
CA ARG A 51 -5.28 19.90 -3.13
C ARG A 51 -6.55 19.23 -2.60
N GLY A 52 -7.07 19.72 -1.48
CA GLY A 52 -8.29 19.19 -0.85
C GLY A 52 -9.57 19.96 -1.22
N VAL A 53 -9.51 20.91 -2.16
CA VAL A 53 -10.67 21.78 -2.50
C VAL A 53 -11.87 20.99 -3.02
N ASP A 54 -11.64 19.85 -3.69
CA ASP A 54 -12.70 19.01 -4.27
C ASP A 54 -13.17 17.87 -3.35
N ILE A 55 -12.68 17.82 -2.10
CA ILE A 55 -13.13 16.82 -1.12
C ILE A 55 -14.57 17.15 -0.70
N PRO A 56 -15.57 16.25 -0.96
CA PRO A 56 -16.97 16.57 -0.73
C PRO A 56 -17.45 16.30 0.70
N TRP A 57 -16.64 15.63 1.54
CA TRP A 57 -16.94 15.33 2.93
C TRP A 57 -16.26 16.31 3.88
N LYS A 58 -16.65 16.28 5.15
CA LYS A 58 -16.03 17.11 6.19
C LYS A 58 -14.58 16.67 6.40
N PHE A 59 -13.64 17.62 6.30
CA PHE A 59 -12.21 17.37 6.40
C PHE A 59 -11.62 18.02 7.64
N TYR A 60 -10.81 17.27 8.38
CA TYR A 60 -10.02 17.71 9.52
C TYR A 60 -8.55 17.41 9.26
N GLY A 61 -7.76 18.42 8.96
CA GLY A 61 -6.31 18.28 8.80
C GLY A 61 -5.61 18.14 10.15
N ASN A 62 -4.64 17.26 10.23
CA ASN A 62 -3.84 17.04 11.44
C ASN A 62 -2.69 18.07 11.60
N LEU A 63 -2.18 18.62 10.49
CA LEU A 63 -1.06 19.55 10.55
C LEU A 63 -1.48 20.87 11.26
N PRO A 64 -0.59 21.46 12.07
CA PRO A 64 -0.83 22.76 12.68
C PRO A 64 -1.13 23.85 11.64
N THR A 65 -2.09 24.70 11.96
CA THR A 65 -2.44 25.86 11.13
C THR A 65 -1.98 27.18 11.74
N LYS A 66 -1.55 27.14 13.01
CA LYS A 66 -1.05 28.29 13.78
C LYS A 66 0.27 27.93 14.46
N ASP A 67 1.17 28.87 14.58
CA ASP A 67 2.47 28.67 15.25
C ASP A 67 2.32 28.21 16.71
N SER A 68 1.27 28.69 17.41
CA SER A 68 0.97 28.25 18.78
C SER A 68 0.64 26.76 18.91
N GLN A 69 0.27 26.09 17.84
CA GLN A 69 -0.02 24.66 17.81
C GLN A 69 1.22 23.80 17.50
N GLN A 70 2.27 24.41 16.95
CA GLN A 70 3.46 23.69 16.51
C GLN A 70 4.16 23.01 17.68
N GLN A 71 4.29 23.68 18.83
CA GLN A 71 4.90 23.11 20.01
C GLN A 71 4.16 21.85 20.49
N GLN A 72 2.83 21.89 20.55
CA GLN A 72 2.02 20.73 20.94
C GLN A 72 2.13 19.59 19.92
N TYR A 73 2.14 19.94 18.62
CA TYR A 73 2.32 18.94 17.56
C TYR A 73 3.67 18.21 17.63
N ASP A 74 4.73 18.93 17.99
CA ASP A 74 6.10 18.39 18.06
C ASP A 74 6.42 17.71 19.42
N GLU A 75 5.51 17.77 20.40
CA GLU A 75 5.73 17.29 21.76
C GLU A 75 5.96 15.78 21.83
N ILE A 76 5.14 15.01 21.11
CA ILE A 76 5.27 13.55 21.03
C ILE A 76 5.14 13.05 19.58
N PRO A 77 5.86 11.98 19.20
CA PRO A 77 5.86 11.48 17.82
C PRO A 77 4.48 11.08 17.28
N THR A 78 3.60 10.57 18.12
CA THR A 78 2.24 10.13 17.74
C THR A 78 1.32 11.27 17.33
N ASN A 79 1.65 12.50 17.69
CA ASN A 79 0.91 13.70 17.27
C ASN A 79 0.94 13.89 15.74
N GLN A 80 1.99 13.45 15.05
CA GLN A 80 2.02 13.44 13.58
C GLN A 80 0.92 12.56 12.97
N PHE A 81 0.40 11.59 13.73
CA PHE A 81 -0.68 10.71 13.32
C PHE A 81 -2.06 11.14 13.84
N GLY A 82 -2.12 12.18 14.68
CA GLY A 82 -3.38 12.80 15.10
C GLY A 82 -3.69 12.77 16.59
N GLU A 83 -2.87 12.16 17.45
CA GLU A 83 -3.19 12.02 18.88
C GLU A 83 -3.56 13.36 19.54
N TRP A 84 -2.79 14.44 19.30
CA TRP A 84 -3.00 15.75 19.89
C TRP A 84 -4.35 16.43 19.56
N LYS A 85 -4.98 16.04 18.46
CA LYS A 85 -6.20 16.69 17.94
C LYS A 85 -7.41 15.74 17.94
N PHE A 86 -7.19 14.44 18.15
CA PHE A 86 -8.21 13.41 17.98
C PHE A 86 -9.49 13.68 18.78
N GLU A 87 -9.37 13.91 20.10
CA GLU A 87 -10.54 14.13 20.96
C GLU A 87 -11.30 15.40 20.59
N SER A 88 -10.62 16.47 20.14
CA SER A 88 -11.29 17.67 19.65
C SER A 88 -12.10 17.41 18.37
N VAL A 89 -11.60 16.53 17.48
CA VAL A 89 -12.34 16.11 16.29
C VAL A 89 -13.54 15.24 16.65
N LEU A 90 -13.38 14.34 17.63
CA LEU A 90 -14.50 13.54 18.15
C LEU A 90 -15.62 14.43 18.70
N LEU A 91 -15.28 15.44 19.50
CA LEU A 91 -16.24 16.37 20.09
C LEU A 91 -16.94 17.29 19.06
N ASP A 92 -16.29 17.59 17.95
CA ASP A 92 -16.91 18.40 16.89
C ASP A 92 -17.75 17.54 15.93
N PHE A 93 -17.32 16.33 15.62
CA PHE A 93 -18.04 15.47 14.67
C PHE A 93 -19.03 14.53 15.34
N LEU A 94 -18.79 14.07 16.56
CA LEU A 94 -19.61 13.11 17.33
C LEU A 94 -19.87 11.81 16.56
N PRO A 95 -18.85 11.03 16.18
CA PRO A 95 -18.99 9.88 15.33
C PRO A 95 -19.67 8.69 16.04
N ASP A 96 -20.48 7.94 15.31
CA ASP A 96 -20.98 6.63 15.74
C ASP A 96 -19.95 5.52 15.51
N ILE A 97 -19.14 5.69 14.44
CA ILE A 97 -18.11 4.75 14.02
C ILE A 97 -16.83 5.54 13.71
N VAL A 98 -15.72 5.06 14.24
CA VAL A 98 -14.36 5.52 13.91
C VAL A 98 -13.66 4.40 13.15
N CYS A 99 -13.19 4.71 11.94
CA CYS A 99 -12.46 3.78 11.09
C CYS A 99 -11.01 4.23 11.00
N ASP A 100 -10.04 3.36 11.30
CA ASP A 100 -8.63 3.67 11.09
C ASP A 100 -7.97 2.72 10.09
N ILE A 101 -7.31 3.29 9.08
CA ILE A 101 -6.71 2.56 7.95
C ILE A 101 -5.25 2.97 7.84
N ARG A 102 -4.41 2.44 8.72
CA ARG A 102 -2.98 2.76 8.85
C ARG A 102 -2.21 1.62 9.50
N ASP A 103 -0.89 1.83 9.74
CA ASP A 103 -0.08 0.94 10.55
C ASP A 103 -0.42 1.07 12.05
N PHE A 104 -0.18 0.01 12.82
CA PHE A 104 -0.50 -0.10 14.25
C PHE A 104 -0.06 1.13 15.07
N TRP A 105 1.18 1.54 14.96
CA TRP A 105 1.75 2.67 15.73
C TRP A 105 1.14 4.03 15.39
N MET A 106 0.35 4.11 14.34
CA MET A 106 -0.31 5.35 13.91
C MET A 106 -1.68 5.55 14.54
N PHE A 107 -2.29 4.52 15.13
CA PHE A 107 -3.66 4.60 15.66
C PHE A 107 -3.85 4.03 17.08
N GLU A 108 -2.84 3.39 17.69
CA GLU A 108 -3.00 2.76 19.02
C GLU A 108 -3.49 3.74 20.10
N TYR A 109 -3.19 5.04 19.97
CA TYR A 109 -3.66 6.09 20.89
C TYR A 109 -5.19 6.16 20.97
N GLN A 110 -5.90 5.76 19.92
CA GLN A 110 -7.37 5.83 19.87
C GLN A 110 -8.01 4.88 20.89
N GLU A 111 -7.36 3.74 21.18
CA GLU A 111 -7.79 2.79 22.20
C GLU A 111 -7.83 3.43 23.59
N ARG A 112 -6.90 4.35 23.88
CA ARG A 112 -6.75 5.01 25.18
C ARG A 112 -7.59 6.27 25.33
N SER A 113 -8.32 6.69 24.30
CA SER A 113 -9.19 7.88 24.38
C SER A 113 -10.28 7.73 25.42
N ALA A 114 -10.55 8.78 26.19
CA ALA A 114 -11.66 8.84 27.14
C ALA A 114 -13.03 8.60 26.46
N PHE A 115 -13.13 8.87 25.18
CA PHE A 115 -14.34 8.68 24.36
C PHE A 115 -14.41 7.30 23.68
N ARG A 116 -13.43 6.39 23.92
CA ARG A 116 -13.44 5.05 23.30
C ARG A 116 -14.78 4.30 23.47
N PRO A 117 -15.49 4.37 24.60
CA PRO A 117 -16.80 3.74 24.77
C PRO A 117 -17.93 4.36 23.94
N TYR A 118 -17.74 5.53 23.32
CA TYR A 118 -18.79 6.28 22.65
C TYR A 118 -19.01 5.92 21.19
N PHE A 119 -18.03 5.31 20.57
CA PHE A 119 -18.07 4.91 19.15
C PHE A 119 -17.72 3.45 18.97
N ASN A 120 -18.17 2.88 17.86
CA ASN A 120 -17.68 1.60 17.35
C ASN A 120 -16.34 1.86 16.66
N TRP A 121 -15.31 1.10 17.03
CA TRP A 121 -13.95 1.28 16.52
C TRP A 121 -13.58 0.14 15.59
N VAL A 122 -13.47 0.41 14.31
CA VAL A 122 -13.05 -0.55 13.28
C VAL A 122 -11.69 -0.13 12.73
N ILE A 123 -10.78 -1.09 12.65
CA ILE A 123 -9.41 -0.84 12.20
C ILE A 123 -9.05 -1.73 11.01
N MET A 124 -8.10 -1.26 10.24
CA MET A 124 -7.50 -2.01 9.13
C MET A 124 -5.98 -1.88 9.19
N PRO A 125 -5.32 -2.63 10.09
CA PRO A 125 -3.87 -2.59 10.22
C PRO A 125 -3.19 -3.23 9.01
N THR A 126 -1.95 -2.79 8.74
CA THR A 126 -1.10 -3.44 7.75
C THR A 126 -0.49 -4.71 8.34
N VAL A 127 -0.93 -5.86 7.87
CA VAL A 127 -0.35 -7.16 8.23
C VAL A 127 0.54 -7.61 7.09
N ASP A 128 1.84 -7.34 7.21
CA ASP A 128 2.83 -7.58 6.14
C ASP A 128 3.77 -8.75 6.43
N ALA A 129 3.75 -9.29 7.66
CA ALA A 129 4.59 -10.40 8.09
C ALA A 129 3.94 -11.19 9.25
N ALA A 130 4.52 -12.31 9.62
CA ALA A 130 4.16 -13.15 10.77
C ALA A 130 5.46 -13.65 11.44
N PRO A 131 5.44 -13.98 12.75
CA PRO A 131 4.33 -13.76 13.68
C PRO A 131 4.11 -12.28 13.98
N GLN A 132 2.87 -11.93 14.39
CA GLN A 132 2.54 -10.58 14.84
C GLN A 132 3.01 -10.35 16.28
N ASN A 133 3.35 -9.11 16.61
CA ASN A 133 3.71 -8.75 17.97
C ASN A 133 2.50 -8.88 18.91
N GLU A 134 2.71 -9.42 20.11
CA GLU A 134 1.65 -9.63 21.11
C GLU A 134 0.93 -8.32 21.50
N GLN A 135 1.65 -7.21 21.60
CA GLN A 135 1.05 -5.91 21.89
C GLN A 135 0.08 -5.48 20.78
N TRP A 136 0.44 -5.73 19.51
CA TRP A 136 -0.43 -5.41 18.38
C TRP A 136 -1.70 -6.26 18.42
N LEU A 137 -1.55 -7.58 18.65
CA LEU A 137 -2.69 -8.49 18.77
C LEU A 137 -3.62 -8.08 19.91
N SER A 138 -3.07 -7.66 21.05
CA SER A 138 -3.85 -7.17 22.20
C SER A 138 -4.74 -5.98 21.82
N THR A 139 -4.17 -4.96 21.17
CA THR A 139 -4.94 -3.80 20.70
C THR A 139 -5.98 -4.19 19.64
N PHE A 140 -5.65 -5.11 18.72
CA PHE A 140 -6.61 -5.57 17.71
C PHE A 140 -7.78 -6.36 18.33
N CYS A 141 -7.57 -7.08 19.44
CA CYS A 141 -8.64 -7.74 20.20
C CYS A 141 -9.63 -6.74 20.82
N ASN A 142 -9.18 -5.52 21.12
CA ASN A 142 -10.02 -4.46 21.71
C ASN A 142 -10.79 -3.64 20.66
N ALA A 143 -10.52 -3.85 19.37
CA ALA A 143 -11.30 -3.26 18.29
C ALA A 143 -12.68 -3.94 18.15
N ASP A 144 -13.69 -3.19 17.72
CA ASP A 144 -15.03 -3.71 17.46
C ASP A 144 -15.12 -4.46 16.13
N GLY A 145 -14.13 -4.30 15.27
CA GLY A 145 -13.96 -5.04 14.03
C GLY A 145 -12.60 -4.79 13.38
N VAL A 146 -12.06 -5.79 12.70
CA VAL A 146 -10.76 -5.71 12.03
C VAL A 146 -10.87 -6.21 10.60
N PHE A 147 -10.68 -5.30 9.64
CA PHE A 147 -10.47 -5.63 8.24
C PHE A 147 -8.99 -5.88 7.94
N ASN A 148 -8.72 -6.54 6.82
CA ASN A 148 -7.37 -6.77 6.31
C ASN A 148 -7.28 -6.39 4.83
N TYR A 149 -6.08 -5.98 4.36
CA TYR A 149 -5.84 -5.73 2.93
C TYR A 149 -5.86 -7.02 2.10
N SER A 150 -5.50 -8.16 2.71
CA SER A 150 -5.36 -9.42 2.02
C SER A 150 -6.00 -10.57 2.78
N GLN A 151 -6.30 -11.65 2.08
CA GLN A 151 -6.76 -12.89 2.70
C GLN A 151 -5.68 -13.50 3.60
N TRP A 152 -4.40 -13.40 3.21
CA TRP A 152 -3.28 -13.85 4.04
C TRP A 152 -3.22 -13.11 5.39
N GLY A 153 -3.36 -11.79 5.38
CA GLY A 153 -3.37 -10.99 6.62
C GLY A 153 -4.54 -11.36 7.53
N HIS A 154 -5.72 -11.62 6.96
CA HIS A 154 -6.88 -12.10 7.70
C HIS A 154 -6.58 -13.44 8.38
N GLU A 155 -6.05 -14.43 7.66
CA GLU A 155 -5.71 -15.75 8.18
C GLU A 155 -4.64 -15.69 9.28
N VAL A 156 -3.65 -14.81 9.16
CA VAL A 156 -2.63 -14.57 10.19
C VAL A 156 -3.28 -14.07 11.48
N LEU A 157 -4.11 -13.02 11.41
CA LEU A 157 -4.74 -12.45 12.61
C LEU A 157 -5.71 -13.44 13.28
N GLU A 158 -6.50 -14.15 12.48
CA GLU A 158 -7.44 -15.16 13.02
C GLU A 158 -6.69 -16.28 13.76
N LYS A 159 -5.63 -16.80 13.15
CA LYS A 159 -4.80 -17.87 13.72
C LYS A 159 -4.06 -17.41 14.97
N GLU A 160 -3.35 -16.28 14.90
CA GLU A 160 -2.45 -15.85 15.98
C GLU A 160 -3.20 -15.28 17.19
N SER A 161 -4.40 -14.75 16.99
CA SER A 161 -5.29 -14.34 18.08
C SER A 161 -6.11 -15.50 18.67
N ASN A 162 -6.00 -16.72 18.14
CA ASN A 162 -6.88 -17.84 18.48
C ASN A 162 -8.37 -17.48 18.35
N GLY A 163 -8.73 -16.67 17.34
CA GLY A 163 -10.10 -16.22 17.10
C GLY A 163 -10.60 -15.13 18.05
N ASN A 164 -9.74 -14.54 18.88
CA ASN A 164 -10.15 -13.46 19.79
C ASN A 164 -10.32 -12.09 19.09
N ILE A 165 -9.68 -11.89 17.93
CA ILE A 165 -9.90 -10.70 17.10
C ILE A 165 -11.21 -10.86 16.33
N LYS A 166 -12.05 -9.83 16.32
CA LYS A 166 -13.28 -9.79 15.51
C LYS A 166 -12.94 -9.51 14.04
N CYS A 167 -12.39 -10.54 13.38
CA CYS A 167 -11.98 -10.44 11.99
C CYS A 167 -13.19 -10.31 11.05
N LEU A 168 -13.22 -9.28 10.22
CA LEU A 168 -14.29 -8.96 9.24
C LEU A 168 -13.96 -9.46 7.83
N GLY A 169 -12.82 -10.13 7.66
CA GLY A 169 -12.34 -10.59 6.36
C GLY A 169 -11.42 -9.58 5.67
N SER A 170 -11.17 -9.80 4.39
CA SER A 170 -10.32 -8.91 3.60
C SER A 170 -11.14 -7.91 2.78
N ALA A 171 -10.70 -6.65 2.79
CA ALA A 171 -11.22 -5.57 1.96
C ALA A 171 -10.06 -5.01 1.10
N PRO A 172 -9.68 -5.70 0.00
CA PRO A 172 -8.47 -5.41 -0.75
C PRO A 172 -8.57 -4.10 -1.55
N PRO A 173 -7.45 -3.37 -1.74
CA PRO A 173 -7.40 -2.27 -2.69
C PRO A 173 -7.54 -2.76 -4.14
N SER A 174 -7.83 -1.83 -5.03
CA SER A 174 -7.86 -2.04 -6.47
C SER A 174 -6.93 -1.07 -7.20
N ALA A 175 -6.78 -1.23 -8.49
CA ALA A 175 -6.07 -0.29 -9.35
C ALA A 175 -6.94 0.95 -9.65
N ASP A 176 -6.26 2.08 -9.96
CA ASP A 176 -6.93 3.26 -10.52
C ASP A 176 -7.51 2.97 -11.90
N ALA A 177 -8.56 3.69 -12.28
CA ALA A 177 -9.26 3.53 -13.57
C ALA A 177 -8.34 3.77 -14.80
N ALA A 178 -7.20 4.45 -14.62
CA ALA A 178 -6.22 4.64 -15.68
C ALA A 178 -5.52 3.34 -16.10
N TYR A 179 -5.49 2.32 -15.24
CA TYR A 179 -4.87 1.03 -15.55
C TYR A 179 -5.82 0.14 -16.34
N GLN A 180 -5.74 0.26 -17.66
CA GLN A 180 -6.52 -0.53 -18.61
C GLN A 180 -5.59 -1.16 -19.66
N PRO A 181 -5.94 -2.35 -20.18
CA PRO A 181 -5.20 -2.94 -21.29
C PRO A 181 -5.24 -2.05 -22.54
N VAL A 182 -4.11 -1.90 -23.22
CA VAL A 182 -4.09 -1.27 -24.54
C VAL A 182 -4.60 -2.24 -25.61
N GLN A 183 -5.23 -1.71 -26.65
CA GLN A 183 -5.77 -2.53 -27.74
C GLN A 183 -4.67 -3.23 -28.57
N ASP A 184 -3.60 -2.49 -28.87
CA ASP A 184 -2.44 -2.98 -29.63
C ASP A 184 -1.14 -2.71 -28.86
N LYS A 185 -0.63 -3.76 -28.23
CA LYS A 185 0.62 -3.70 -27.45
C LYS A 185 1.85 -3.43 -28.35
N ASN A 186 1.85 -3.92 -29.58
CA ASN A 186 2.97 -3.70 -30.49
C ASN A 186 3.03 -2.24 -30.91
N GLN A 187 1.90 -1.65 -31.30
CA GLN A 187 1.83 -0.22 -31.61
C GLN A 187 2.15 0.63 -30.39
N HIS A 188 1.72 0.19 -29.18
CA HIS A 188 2.04 0.88 -27.94
C HIS A 188 3.55 0.91 -27.67
N LYS A 189 4.26 -0.22 -27.85
CA LYS A 189 5.74 -0.27 -27.74
C LYS A 189 6.42 0.67 -28.73
N ILE A 190 5.95 0.73 -29.98
CA ILE A 190 6.46 1.67 -30.99
C ILE A 190 6.29 3.12 -30.51
N ASN A 191 5.11 3.49 -30.04
CA ASN A 191 4.81 4.83 -29.51
C ASN A 191 5.71 5.22 -28.32
N MET A 192 6.11 4.23 -27.51
CA MET A 192 7.06 4.40 -26.41
C MET A 192 8.53 4.38 -26.84
N GLY A 193 8.81 4.22 -28.16
CA GLY A 193 10.14 4.27 -28.75
C GLY A 193 10.90 2.94 -28.75
N PHE A 194 10.19 1.82 -28.74
CA PHE A 194 10.77 0.46 -28.74
C PHE A 194 10.31 -0.36 -29.95
N SER A 195 11.12 -1.35 -30.33
CA SER A 195 10.69 -2.35 -31.30
C SER A 195 9.56 -3.22 -30.70
N PRO A 196 8.56 -3.63 -31.50
CA PRO A 196 7.55 -4.60 -31.07
C PRO A 196 8.13 -5.91 -30.56
N SER A 197 9.28 -6.32 -31.09
CA SER A 197 9.99 -7.53 -30.68
C SER A 197 10.69 -7.43 -29.33
N THR A 198 10.89 -6.20 -28.81
CA THR A 198 11.49 -6.01 -27.47
C THR A 198 10.57 -6.54 -26.38
N LYS A 199 11.12 -7.35 -25.50
CA LYS A 199 10.41 -7.90 -24.35
C LYS A 199 10.82 -7.20 -23.06
N PHE A 200 9.86 -7.03 -22.14
CA PHE A 200 10.10 -6.36 -20.87
C PHE A 200 9.64 -7.20 -19.68
N ILE A 201 10.55 -7.37 -18.71
CA ILE A 201 10.20 -7.70 -17.34
C ILE A 201 10.09 -6.38 -16.59
N GLY A 202 8.94 -6.06 -16.03
CA GLY A 202 8.70 -4.81 -15.32
C GLY A 202 8.61 -4.97 -13.82
N THR A 203 9.08 -3.96 -13.09
CA THR A 203 8.83 -3.80 -11.65
C THR A 203 8.57 -2.34 -11.32
N VAL A 204 7.62 -2.10 -10.43
CA VAL A 204 7.27 -0.76 -9.90
C VAL A 204 7.35 -0.84 -8.39
N MET A 205 8.46 -0.33 -7.84
CA MET A 205 8.75 -0.40 -6.40
C MET A 205 9.55 0.84 -5.99
N ARG A 206 9.19 1.46 -4.86
CA ARG A 206 10.07 2.44 -4.24
C ARG A 206 11.38 1.79 -3.82
N ASN A 207 12.51 2.47 -3.93
CA ASN A 207 13.81 1.97 -3.48
C ASN A 207 13.93 2.02 -1.95
N GLN A 208 13.44 0.98 -1.30
CA GLN A 208 13.54 0.72 0.13
C GLN A 208 14.24 -0.61 0.35
N ARG A 209 14.84 -0.84 1.53
CA ARG A 209 15.59 -2.07 1.84
C ARG A 209 14.76 -3.34 1.69
N ARG A 210 13.48 -3.31 2.07
CA ARG A 210 12.56 -4.44 1.94
C ARG A 210 12.22 -4.80 0.49
N LYS A 211 12.48 -3.90 -0.47
CA LYS A 211 12.37 -4.16 -1.90
C LYS A 211 13.69 -4.73 -2.40
N LEU A 212 13.70 -5.99 -2.73
CA LEU A 212 14.90 -6.82 -2.89
C LEU A 212 15.56 -6.61 -4.27
N PHE A 213 15.99 -5.37 -4.59
CA PHE A 213 16.69 -5.08 -5.84
C PHE A 213 17.96 -5.92 -6.05
N PRO A 214 18.80 -6.20 -5.00
CA PRO A 214 19.97 -7.08 -5.20
C PRO A 214 19.57 -8.47 -5.68
N ASP A 215 18.52 -9.04 -5.09
CA ASP A 215 18.04 -10.38 -5.43
C ASP A 215 17.35 -10.41 -6.80
N LEU A 216 16.52 -9.41 -7.11
CA LEU A 216 15.91 -9.26 -8.43
C LEU A 216 16.96 -9.16 -9.53
N PHE A 217 18.02 -8.37 -9.31
CA PHE A 217 19.10 -8.19 -10.28
C PHE A 217 19.93 -9.45 -10.45
N ASP A 218 20.16 -10.22 -9.37
CA ASP A 218 20.80 -11.53 -9.44
C ASP A 218 19.94 -12.53 -10.22
N ALA A 219 18.66 -12.63 -9.90
CA ALA A 219 17.73 -13.51 -10.62
C ALA A 219 17.65 -13.16 -12.12
N TYR A 220 17.57 -11.86 -12.45
CA TYR A 220 17.53 -11.40 -13.84
C TYR A 220 18.86 -11.68 -14.58
N ARG A 221 20.02 -11.49 -13.94
CA ARG A 221 21.33 -11.87 -14.50
C ARG A 221 21.37 -13.36 -14.81
N LYS A 222 20.99 -14.21 -13.86
CA LYS A 222 20.94 -15.68 -14.03
C LYS A 222 20.00 -16.09 -15.17
N PHE A 223 18.84 -15.42 -15.28
CA PHE A 223 17.92 -15.63 -16.40
C PHE A 223 18.59 -15.31 -17.74
N LEU A 224 19.29 -14.19 -17.88
CA LEU A 224 19.98 -13.82 -19.12
C LEU A 224 21.07 -14.86 -19.48
N GLU A 225 21.84 -15.31 -18.49
CA GLU A 225 22.91 -16.31 -18.68
C GLU A 225 22.36 -17.67 -19.11
N THR A 226 21.28 -18.13 -18.48
CA THR A 226 20.70 -19.46 -18.75
C THR A 226 19.81 -19.51 -19.99
N SER A 227 19.19 -18.40 -20.36
CA SER A 227 18.31 -18.35 -21.54
C SER A 227 19.04 -17.92 -22.82
N GLY A 228 20.18 -17.22 -22.70
CA GLY A 228 20.89 -16.63 -23.83
C GLY A 228 20.14 -15.50 -24.56
N ARG A 229 19.04 -14.99 -23.99
CA ARG A 229 18.16 -14.00 -24.63
C ARG A 229 18.76 -12.60 -24.62
N ASN A 230 18.71 -11.96 -25.78
CA ASN A 230 19.18 -10.59 -25.96
C ASN A 230 18.05 -9.59 -26.17
N ASP A 231 16.82 -10.03 -26.35
CA ASP A 231 15.62 -9.24 -26.65
C ASP A 231 14.82 -8.86 -25.39
N VAL A 232 15.17 -9.39 -24.21
CA VAL A 232 14.49 -9.11 -22.94
C VAL A 232 15.24 -8.04 -22.15
N TYR A 233 14.53 -7.04 -21.66
CA TYR A 233 15.04 -5.96 -20.82
C TYR A 233 14.30 -5.94 -19.48
N LEU A 234 15.02 -5.60 -18.40
CA LEU A 234 14.41 -5.28 -17.12
C LEU A 234 14.01 -3.79 -17.11
N TYR A 235 12.82 -3.49 -16.69
CA TYR A 235 12.34 -2.12 -16.51
C TYR A 235 12.04 -1.86 -15.03
N CYS A 236 12.73 -0.91 -14.42
CA CYS A 236 12.54 -0.51 -13.03
C CYS A 236 11.93 0.89 -12.94
N HIS A 237 10.67 1.00 -12.55
CA HIS A 237 10.14 2.26 -12.05
C HIS A 237 10.44 2.34 -10.55
N THR A 238 11.42 3.16 -10.18
CA THR A 238 11.89 3.28 -8.80
C THR A 238 12.46 4.67 -8.54
N SER A 239 12.47 5.07 -7.26
CA SER A 239 13.12 6.31 -6.82
C SER A 239 14.62 6.11 -6.59
N TYR A 240 15.43 7.08 -7.04
CA TYR A 240 16.85 7.12 -6.74
C TYR A 240 17.40 8.56 -6.84
N PRO A 241 18.20 9.03 -5.84
CA PRO A 241 18.51 8.36 -4.58
C PRO A 241 17.30 8.21 -3.66
N ASP A 242 17.32 7.20 -2.77
CA ASP A 242 16.31 6.94 -1.75
C ASP A 242 16.97 6.15 -0.58
N LEU A 243 16.19 5.77 0.44
CA LEU A 243 16.66 5.10 1.67
C LEU A 243 17.04 3.61 1.48
N GLY A 244 17.02 3.10 0.26
CA GLY A 244 17.28 1.69 -0.04
C GLY A 244 18.69 1.39 -0.54
N TRP A 245 18.74 0.82 -1.73
CA TRP A 245 19.92 0.24 -2.33
C TRP A 245 20.66 1.21 -3.24
N ASP A 246 21.98 1.06 -3.31
CA ASP A 246 22.84 1.74 -4.29
C ASP A 246 22.65 1.07 -5.66
N ILE A 247 21.68 1.56 -6.42
CA ILE A 247 21.29 0.99 -7.73
C ILE A 247 22.46 0.95 -8.72
N PRO A 248 23.27 2.04 -8.93
CA PRO A 248 24.43 1.98 -9.83
C PRO A 248 25.44 0.91 -9.44
N LYS A 249 25.73 0.77 -8.15
CA LYS A 249 26.65 -0.27 -7.66
C LYS A 249 26.13 -1.68 -7.96
N LEU A 250 24.82 -1.91 -7.80
CA LEU A 250 24.19 -3.18 -8.12
C LEU A 250 24.20 -3.46 -9.62
N LEU A 251 23.87 -2.49 -10.48
CA LEU A 251 23.92 -2.61 -11.93
C LEU A 251 25.33 -3.03 -12.42
N ASN A 252 26.38 -2.43 -11.83
CA ASN A 252 27.76 -2.77 -12.13
C ASN A 252 28.12 -4.17 -11.59
N LYS A 253 27.74 -4.49 -10.34
CA LYS A 253 27.99 -5.80 -9.73
C LYS A 253 27.44 -6.94 -10.58
N TYR A 254 26.19 -6.81 -11.06
CA TYR A 254 25.52 -7.84 -11.84
C TYR A 254 25.70 -7.70 -13.36
N LYS A 255 26.42 -6.67 -13.83
CA LYS A 255 26.73 -6.41 -15.26
C LYS A 255 25.46 -6.31 -16.14
N ILE A 256 24.39 -5.72 -15.61
CA ILE A 256 23.09 -5.60 -16.30
C ILE A 256 22.74 -4.17 -16.69
N ALA A 257 23.65 -3.20 -16.57
CA ALA A 257 23.37 -1.78 -16.83
C ALA A 257 22.85 -1.51 -18.25
N SER A 258 23.37 -2.22 -19.29
CA SER A 258 22.92 -2.11 -20.68
C SER A 258 21.60 -2.87 -20.97
N LYS A 259 21.06 -3.56 -19.98
CA LYS A 259 19.83 -4.38 -20.07
C LYS A 259 18.74 -3.91 -19.12
N THR A 260 18.97 -2.81 -18.37
CA THR A 260 18.02 -2.31 -17.37
C THR A 260 17.64 -0.85 -17.66
N LEU A 261 16.36 -0.61 -17.82
CA LEU A 261 15.76 0.70 -18.06
C LEU A 261 15.13 1.27 -16.80
N PHE A 262 15.09 2.59 -16.73
CA PHE A 262 14.51 3.34 -15.63
C PHE A 262 13.61 4.47 -16.15
N THR A 263 12.67 4.91 -15.31
CA THR A 263 11.83 6.08 -15.58
C THR A 263 12.58 7.37 -15.25
N TYR A 264 12.63 8.27 -16.21
CA TYR A 264 13.07 9.65 -16.03
C TYR A 264 11.89 10.61 -16.13
N SER A 265 11.87 11.64 -15.31
CA SER A 265 10.85 12.69 -15.33
C SER A 265 11.50 14.05 -15.54
N CYS A 266 10.96 14.83 -16.47
CA CYS A 266 11.43 16.18 -16.78
C CYS A 266 10.86 17.18 -15.76
N ALA A 267 11.72 18.03 -15.18
CA ALA A 267 11.28 19.06 -14.24
C ALA A 267 10.51 20.19 -14.92
N ASP A 268 10.78 20.44 -16.21
CA ASP A 268 10.24 21.61 -16.91
C ASP A 268 8.90 21.34 -17.60
N CYS A 269 8.70 20.15 -18.19
CA CYS A 269 7.46 19.82 -18.89
C CYS A 269 6.64 18.70 -18.24
N ASN A 270 7.06 18.21 -17.08
CA ASN A 270 6.42 17.12 -16.34
C ASN A 270 6.22 15.80 -17.12
N SER A 271 6.83 15.66 -18.30
CA SER A 271 6.77 14.40 -19.05
C SER A 271 7.74 13.37 -18.47
N SER A 272 7.40 12.10 -18.62
CA SER A 272 8.24 10.97 -18.23
C SER A 272 8.60 10.12 -19.44
N PHE A 273 9.76 9.45 -19.39
CA PHE A 273 10.24 8.59 -20.48
C PHE A 273 11.24 7.55 -19.98
N PRO A 274 11.37 6.39 -20.68
CA PRO A 274 12.33 5.36 -20.34
C PRO A 274 13.75 5.69 -20.84
N ALA A 275 14.76 5.37 -20.03
CA ALA A 275 16.17 5.39 -20.43
C ALA A 275 17.02 4.46 -19.56
N PHE A 276 18.21 4.09 -20.05
CA PHE A 276 19.22 3.40 -19.24
C PHE A 276 19.69 4.29 -18.10
N PHE A 277 20.23 3.68 -17.04
CA PHE A 277 20.67 4.42 -15.87
C PHE A 277 21.74 5.49 -16.18
N SER A 278 21.63 6.63 -15.53
CA SER A 278 22.63 7.68 -15.50
C SER A 278 22.40 8.57 -14.29
N ASP A 279 23.45 8.85 -13.53
CA ASP A 279 23.41 9.78 -12.39
C ASP A 279 23.26 11.23 -12.83
N ALA A 280 23.70 11.56 -14.06
CA ALA A 280 23.57 12.90 -14.62
C ALA A 280 22.14 13.17 -15.11
N LYS A 281 21.72 14.43 -14.98
CA LYS A 281 20.51 14.91 -15.64
C LYS A 281 20.57 14.65 -17.15
N ARG A 282 19.45 14.23 -17.72
CA ARG A 282 19.34 13.91 -19.13
C ARG A 282 18.60 15.00 -19.90
N LYS A 283 18.82 15.03 -21.21
CA LYS A 283 17.98 15.80 -22.11
C LYS A 283 16.60 15.15 -22.22
N CYS A 284 15.55 15.92 -21.93
CA CYS A 284 14.17 15.45 -22.08
C CYS A 284 13.88 15.15 -23.55
N LYS A 285 13.31 13.98 -23.82
CA LYS A 285 12.95 13.55 -25.18
C LYS A 285 11.77 14.33 -25.76
N ILE A 286 10.98 15.02 -24.91
CA ILE A 286 9.76 15.73 -25.31
C ILE A 286 10.04 17.21 -25.54
N CYS A 287 10.55 17.96 -24.54
CA CYS A 287 10.77 19.40 -24.63
C CYS A 287 12.22 19.80 -24.87
N GLY A 288 13.17 18.86 -24.91
CA GLY A 288 14.58 19.12 -25.15
C GLY A 288 15.35 19.72 -23.96
N SER A 289 14.70 20.01 -22.85
CA SER A 289 15.34 20.52 -21.63
C SER A 289 16.37 19.53 -21.06
N LYS A 290 17.44 20.05 -20.41
CA LYS A 290 18.46 19.23 -19.73
C LYS A 290 18.10 18.90 -18.27
N ASN A 291 16.83 19.06 -17.86
CA ASN A 291 16.36 18.90 -16.48
C ASN A 291 15.58 17.60 -16.23
N ALA A 292 15.78 16.56 -17.03
CA ALA A 292 15.20 15.26 -16.73
C ALA A 292 16.08 14.46 -15.77
N GLY A 293 15.52 14.02 -14.65
CA GLY A 293 16.15 13.16 -13.63
C GLY A 293 15.39 11.86 -13.44
N LEU A 294 15.98 10.93 -12.69
CA LEU A 294 15.28 9.71 -12.25
C LEU A 294 14.03 10.07 -11.46
N ALA A 295 13.02 9.21 -11.48
CA ALA A 295 11.85 9.34 -10.64
C ALA A 295 12.26 9.50 -9.16
N SER A 296 11.57 10.35 -8.42
CA SER A 296 11.86 10.60 -7.01
C SER A 296 10.57 10.49 -6.18
N VAL A 297 10.73 10.37 -4.86
CA VAL A 297 9.57 10.34 -3.93
C VAL A 297 8.77 11.64 -4.00
N GLN A 298 9.45 12.79 -4.20
CA GLN A 298 8.81 14.09 -4.25
C GLN A 298 8.10 14.31 -5.61
N LYS A 299 8.61 13.69 -6.68
CA LYS A 299 8.08 13.84 -8.03
C LYS A 299 7.79 12.46 -8.61
N GLY A 300 6.60 11.94 -8.31
CA GLY A 300 6.08 10.71 -8.88
C GLY A 300 5.71 10.86 -10.38
N ALA A 301 5.41 9.73 -11.01
CA ALA A 301 4.79 9.70 -12.34
C ALA A 301 3.26 9.68 -12.20
N SER A 302 2.55 10.20 -13.21
CA SER A 302 1.07 10.10 -13.24
C SER A 302 0.61 8.66 -13.43
N TYR A 303 -0.62 8.34 -12.99
CA TYR A 303 -1.22 7.03 -13.22
C TYR A 303 -1.32 6.68 -14.72
N GLN A 304 -1.57 7.67 -15.57
CA GLN A 304 -1.58 7.49 -17.04
C GLN A 304 -0.21 7.04 -17.56
N TYR A 305 0.88 7.64 -17.07
CA TYR A 305 2.21 7.22 -17.45
C TYR A 305 2.58 5.85 -16.87
N LEU A 306 2.23 5.59 -15.61
CA LEU A 306 2.45 4.28 -14.98
C LEU A 306 1.68 3.18 -15.71
N SER A 307 0.43 3.43 -16.08
CA SER A 307 -0.34 2.53 -16.94
C SER A 307 0.35 2.31 -18.30
N SER A 308 0.89 3.39 -18.91
CA SER A 308 1.61 3.25 -20.18
C SER A 308 2.85 2.37 -20.07
N ILE A 309 3.66 2.49 -19.01
CA ILE A 309 4.82 1.61 -18.84
C ILE A 309 4.41 0.19 -18.48
N MET A 310 3.35 -0.01 -17.67
CA MET A 310 2.83 -1.34 -17.36
C MET A 310 2.37 -2.07 -18.62
N ASN A 311 1.69 -1.39 -19.53
CA ASN A 311 1.25 -1.95 -20.80
C ASN A 311 2.40 -2.34 -21.75
N MET A 312 3.62 -1.85 -21.55
CA MET A 312 4.79 -2.36 -22.27
C MET A 312 5.27 -3.71 -21.73
N PHE A 313 5.04 -4.01 -20.47
CA PHE A 313 5.59 -5.20 -19.83
C PHE A 313 4.97 -6.48 -20.40
N ASP A 314 5.81 -7.44 -20.72
CA ASP A 314 5.38 -8.80 -21.07
C ASP A 314 5.17 -9.63 -19.80
N LEU A 315 5.92 -9.31 -18.74
CA LEU A 315 5.84 -9.91 -17.42
C LEU A 315 6.07 -8.84 -16.35
N TYR A 316 5.25 -8.79 -15.31
CA TYR A 316 5.48 -8.01 -14.11
C TYR A 316 6.05 -8.89 -13.00
N ILE A 317 7.02 -8.39 -12.24
CA ILE A 317 7.59 -9.11 -11.11
C ILE A 317 7.54 -8.25 -9.83
N GLN A 318 6.92 -8.80 -8.79
CA GLN A 318 6.89 -8.21 -7.44
C GLN A 318 7.93 -8.91 -6.58
N TYR A 319 8.96 -8.15 -6.18
CA TYR A 319 10.12 -8.71 -5.49
C TYR A 319 10.41 -7.95 -4.20
N ALA A 320 9.83 -8.41 -3.10
CA ALA A 320 9.98 -7.82 -1.78
C ALA A 320 10.10 -8.91 -0.71
N ASN A 321 10.74 -8.62 0.43
CA ASN A 321 10.81 -9.58 1.53
C ASN A 321 9.47 -9.74 2.26
N SER A 322 8.61 -8.74 2.16
CA SER A 322 7.22 -8.74 2.66
C SER A 322 6.44 -7.55 2.11
N GLU A 323 5.13 -7.65 2.07
CA GLU A 323 4.18 -6.59 1.69
C GLU A 323 2.87 -6.72 2.46
N GLY A 324 2.29 -5.60 2.86
CA GLY A 324 0.92 -5.57 3.37
C GLY A 324 -0.13 -5.85 2.30
N PHE A 325 0.21 -5.61 1.01
CA PHE A 325 -0.61 -5.97 -0.15
C PHE A 325 0.20 -6.10 -1.44
N GLY A 326 1.02 -5.10 -1.80
CA GLY A 326 1.76 -5.08 -3.06
C GLY A 326 0.89 -4.58 -4.22
N LEU A 327 0.31 -3.39 -4.10
CA LEU A 327 -0.61 -2.80 -5.09
C LEU A 327 -0.11 -2.84 -6.55
N PRO A 328 1.18 -2.60 -6.87
CA PRO A 328 1.64 -2.61 -8.26
C PRO A 328 1.44 -3.92 -9.02
N GLN A 329 1.39 -5.08 -8.34
CA GLN A 329 1.06 -6.35 -9.02
C GLN A 329 -0.41 -6.41 -9.46
N VAL A 330 -1.31 -5.73 -8.73
CA VAL A 330 -2.72 -5.61 -9.08
C VAL A 330 -2.90 -4.58 -10.21
N GLU A 331 -2.14 -3.50 -10.21
CA GLU A 331 -2.10 -2.51 -11.29
C GLU A 331 -1.59 -3.11 -12.61
N ALA A 332 -0.56 -3.97 -12.55
CA ALA A 332 -0.08 -4.73 -13.70
C ALA A 332 -1.16 -5.68 -14.23
N ALA A 333 -1.84 -6.40 -13.32
CA ALA A 333 -2.95 -7.29 -13.69
C ALA A 333 -4.15 -6.53 -14.28
N ALA A 334 -4.40 -5.31 -13.82
CA ALA A 334 -5.41 -4.42 -14.41
C ALA A 334 -5.09 -4.07 -15.86
N CYS A 335 -3.80 -3.95 -16.22
CA CYS A 335 -3.34 -3.81 -17.60
C CYS A 335 -3.29 -5.15 -18.37
N GLY A 336 -3.70 -6.26 -17.77
CA GLY A 336 -3.64 -7.59 -18.39
C GLY A 336 -2.20 -8.14 -18.48
N VAL A 337 -1.28 -7.67 -17.65
CA VAL A 337 0.11 -8.16 -17.63
C VAL A 337 0.22 -9.36 -16.71
N PRO A 338 0.73 -10.51 -17.18
CA PRO A 338 1.04 -11.67 -16.33
C PRO A 338 1.98 -11.29 -15.19
N VAL A 339 1.77 -11.85 -14.01
CA VAL A 339 2.46 -11.49 -12.79
C VAL A 339 3.24 -12.64 -12.19
N MET A 340 4.43 -12.37 -11.67
CA MET A 340 5.17 -13.22 -10.75
C MET A 340 5.38 -12.48 -9.43
N SER A 341 5.31 -13.16 -8.31
CA SER A 341 5.48 -12.54 -6.98
C SER A 341 6.03 -13.53 -5.97
N ILE A 342 6.84 -13.04 -5.03
CA ILE A 342 7.34 -13.86 -3.91
C ILE A 342 6.15 -14.47 -3.14
N ASP A 343 6.22 -15.77 -2.92
CA ASP A 343 5.17 -16.54 -2.23
C ASP A 343 5.26 -16.40 -0.72
N TYR A 344 5.13 -15.15 -0.25
CA TYR A 344 5.16 -14.81 1.17
C TYR A 344 4.31 -13.58 1.44
N SER A 345 3.81 -13.45 2.70
CA SER A 345 2.97 -12.35 3.17
C SER A 345 1.72 -12.14 2.29
N ALA A 346 1.17 -10.93 2.26
CA ALA A 346 0.01 -10.64 1.42
C ALA A 346 0.23 -10.97 -0.07
N MET A 347 1.48 -10.90 -0.56
CA MET A 347 1.81 -11.27 -1.95
C MET A 347 1.37 -12.69 -2.29
N SER A 348 1.44 -13.62 -1.33
CA SER A 348 1.05 -15.02 -1.48
C SER A 348 -0.43 -15.19 -1.88
N SER A 349 -1.33 -14.52 -1.18
CA SER A 349 -2.77 -14.59 -1.51
C SER A 349 -3.10 -13.78 -2.76
N VAL A 350 -2.45 -12.63 -2.97
CA VAL A 350 -2.69 -11.77 -4.14
C VAL A 350 -2.27 -12.48 -5.42
N ILE A 351 -1.07 -13.08 -5.46
CA ILE A 351 -0.58 -13.77 -6.68
C ILE A 351 -1.46 -14.95 -7.06
N ARG A 352 -1.98 -15.71 -6.07
CA ARG A 352 -2.90 -16.82 -6.32
C ARG A 352 -4.24 -16.34 -6.88
N ASN A 353 -4.80 -15.27 -6.30
CA ASN A 353 -6.04 -14.66 -6.81
C ASN A 353 -5.88 -14.17 -8.25
N LEU A 354 -4.72 -13.61 -8.61
CA LEU A 354 -4.44 -13.15 -9.98
C LEU A 354 -4.18 -14.31 -10.96
N GLY A 355 -3.99 -15.53 -10.47
CA GLY A 355 -3.60 -16.68 -11.31
C GLY A 355 -2.18 -16.54 -11.85
N GLY A 356 -1.33 -15.78 -11.15
CA GLY A 356 0.07 -15.57 -11.51
C GLY A 356 0.99 -16.69 -11.01
N THR A 357 2.30 -16.51 -11.16
CA THR A 357 3.31 -17.48 -10.74
C THR A 357 3.89 -17.14 -9.38
N PRO A 358 3.64 -17.95 -8.33
CA PRO A 358 4.29 -17.77 -7.04
C PRO A 358 5.78 -18.13 -7.14
N LEU A 359 6.64 -17.27 -6.60
CA LEU A 359 8.09 -17.42 -6.57
C LEU A 359 8.53 -17.98 -5.22
N LYS A 360 9.33 -19.03 -5.25
CA LYS A 360 9.74 -19.79 -4.08
C LYS A 360 10.56 -18.93 -3.11
N VAL A 361 10.23 -19.05 -1.83
CA VAL A 361 11.04 -18.55 -0.72
C VAL A 361 12.10 -19.60 -0.39
N LYS A 362 13.37 -19.19 -0.35
CA LYS A 362 14.51 -20.05 -0.01
C LYS A 362 14.58 -20.28 1.50
N THR A 363 14.39 -19.19 2.27
CA THR A 363 14.39 -19.22 3.73
C THR A 363 13.68 -17.98 4.27
N LEU A 364 13.28 -18.04 5.54
CA LEU A 364 12.84 -16.89 6.32
C LEU A 364 13.94 -16.48 7.30
N TYR A 365 14.00 -15.21 7.64
CA TYR A 365 14.81 -14.70 8.75
C TYR A 365 13.96 -13.79 9.62
N SER A 366 14.21 -13.80 10.93
CA SER A 366 13.48 -12.94 11.87
C SER A 366 14.11 -11.54 11.87
N GLU A 367 13.28 -10.52 11.65
CA GLU A 367 13.68 -9.11 11.70
C GLU A 367 13.72 -8.65 13.16
N LEU A 368 14.85 -8.08 13.58
CA LEU A 368 15.06 -7.74 15.00
C LEU A 368 14.09 -6.67 15.53
N GLU A 369 13.74 -5.71 14.68
CA GLU A 369 12.94 -4.55 15.06
C GLU A 369 11.48 -4.92 15.37
N THR A 370 10.93 -5.91 14.65
CA THR A 370 9.52 -6.30 14.75
C THR A 370 9.32 -7.70 15.32
N GLY A 371 10.36 -8.54 15.30
CA GLY A 371 10.26 -9.97 15.61
C GLY A 371 9.55 -10.79 14.52
N CYS A 372 9.14 -10.16 13.43
CA CYS A 372 8.46 -10.82 12.32
C CYS A 372 9.45 -11.47 11.35
N ASP A 373 9.01 -12.52 10.69
CA ASP A 373 9.78 -13.17 9.64
C ASP A 373 9.72 -12.41 8.32
N ARG A 374 10.83 -12.43 7.57
CA ARG A 374 10.98 -11.82 6.24
C ARG A 374 11.52 -12.85 5.27
N ALA A 375 11.06 -12.81 4.05
CA ALA A 375 11.43 -13.77 3.03
C ALA A 375 12.76 -13.45 2.34
N VAL A 376 13.60 -14.46 2.17
CA VAL A 376 14.72 -14.47 1.24
C VAL A 376 14.28 -15.31 0.03
N PRO A 377 14.24 -14.75 -1.20
CA PRO A 377 13.77 -15.47 -2.38
C PRO A 377 14.80 -16.48 -2.88
N ASP A 378 14.30 -17.47 -3.61
CA ASP A 378 15.12 -18.39 -4.40
C ASP A 378 15.36 -17.79 -5.80
N ASN A 379 16.52 -17.12 -5.97
CA ASN A 379 16.86 -16.42 -7.21
C ASN A 379 17.11 -17.38 -8.38
N ASP A 380 17.56 -18.61 -8.12
CA ASP A 380 17.74 -19.63 -9.18
C ASP A 380 16.38 -20.09 -9.68
N TYR A 381 15.45 -20.42 -8.78
CA TYR A 381 14.08 -20.75 -9.13
C TYR A 381 13.39 -19.61 -9.88
N THR A 382 13.60 -18.36 -9.44
CA THR A 382 13.03 -17.18 -10.12
C THR A 382 13.53 -17.06 -11.55
N ALA A 383 14.85 -17.24 -11.77
CA ALA A 383 15.45 -17.21 -13.11
C ALA A 383 14.88 -18.32 -14.02
N GLU A 384 14.67 -19.52 -13.47
CA GLU A 384 14.03 -20.65 -14.18
C GLU A 384 12.59 -20.28 -14.58
N LYS A 385 11.79 -19.71 -13.66
CA LYS A 385 10.40 -19.29 -13.97
C LYS A 385 10.33 -18.16 -15.00
N MET A 386 11.26 -17.21 -14.98
CA MET A 386 11.40 -16.22 -16.04
C MET A 386 11.67 -16.90 -17.40
N LYS A 387 12.59 -17.88 -17.44
CA LYS A 387 12.90 -18.62 -18.67
C LYS A 387 11.68 -19.40 -19.17
N GLU A 388 11.04 -20.18 -18.31
CA GLU A 388 9.79 -20.90 -18.64
C GLU A 388 8.71 -19.98 -19.22
N PHE A 389 8.57 -18.76 -18.68
CA PHE A 389 7.61 -17.79 -19.18
C PHE A 389 7.93 -17.34 -20.60
N PHE A 390 9.19 -16.99 -20.90
CA PHE A 390 9.59 -16.51 -22.22
C PHE A 390 9.78 -17.62 -23.25
N ASP A 391 9.78 -18.89 -22.84
CA ASP A 391 9.77 -20.06 -23.73
C ASP A 391 8.34 -20.44 -24.18
N LYS A 392 7.29 -19.82 -23.57
CA LYS A 392 5.90 -20.05 -23.98
C LYS A 392 5.60 -19.47 -25.36
N SER A 393 4.67 -20.07 -26.04
CA SER A 393 4.09 -19.54 -27.28
C SER A 393 3.32 -18.24 -27.03
N GLU A 394 3.17 -17.43 -28.03
CA GLU A 394 2.39 -16.20 -27.99
C GLU A 394 0.94 -16.47 -27.58
N GLN A 395 0.36 -17.58 -28.04
CA GLN A 395 -1.01 -17.99 -27.68
C GLN A 395 -1.15 -18.27 -26.17
N GLU A 396 -0.17 -18.94 -25.56
CA GLU A 396 -0.15 -19.22 -24.13
C GLU A 396 -0.01 -17.92 -23.32
N ILE A 397 0.90 -17.03 -23.74
CA ILE A 397 1.06 -15.71 -23.09
C ILE A 397 -0.21 -14.88 -23.18
N ASN A 398 -0.87 -14.85 -24.34
CA ASN A 398 -2.15 -14.15 -24.53
C ASN A 398 -3.26 -14.73 -23.64
N THR A 399 -3.27 -16.04 -23.45
CA THR A 399 -4.21 -16.73 -22.54
C THR A 399 -3.95 -16.33 -21.08
N LEU A 400 -2.68 -16.34 -20.65
CA LEU A 400 -2.30 -15.88 -19.31
C LEU A 400 -2.70 -14.41 -19.09
N SER A 401 -2.44 -13.54 -20.05
CA SER A 401 -2.78 -12.12 -20.02
C SER A 401 -4.30 -11.90 -19.82
N LYS A 402 -5.12 -12.58 -20.61
CA LYS A 402 -6.58 -12.54 -20.48
C LYS A 402 -7.06 -13.04 -19.12
N ASN A 403 -6.53 -14.17 -18.66
CA ASN A 403 -6.90 -14.74 -17.37
C ASN A 403 -6.50 -13.83 -16.20
N THR A 404 -5.32 -13.24 -16.26
CA THR A 404 -4.85 -12.27 -15.25
C THR A 404 -5.80 -11.06 -15.16
N ARG A 405 -6.24 -10.51 -16.32
CA ARG A 405 -7.21 -9.42 -16.35
C ARG A 405 -8.58 -9.84 -15.79
N LEU A 406 -9.10 -10.98 -16.19
CA LEU A 406 -10.38 -11.51 -15.67
C LEU A 406 -10.34 -11.72 -14.15
N ASN A 407 -9.22 -12.24 -13.64
CA ASN A 407 -9.02 -12.41 -12.22
C ASN A 407 -8.94 -11.08 -11.48
N PHE A 408 -8.26 -10.08 -12.04
CA PHE A 408 -8.32 -8.71 -11.51
C PHE A 408 -9.76 -8.21 -11.39
N GLU A 409 -10.55 -8.31 -12.44
CA GLU A 409 -11.96 -7.87 -12.45
C GLU A 409 -12.82 -8.65 -11.45
N LYS A 410 -12.49 -9.91 -11.23
CA LYS A 410 -13.21 -10.76 -10.26
C LYS A 410 -12.93 -10.36 -8.82
N TYR A 411 -11.67 -10.11 -8.47
CA TYR A 411 -11.24 -10.01 -7.07
C TYR A 411 -10.95 -8.58 -6.60
N TYR A 412 -10.57 -7.67 -7.49
CA TYR A 412 -10.03 -6.36 -7.13
C TYR A 412 -10.82 -5.23 -7.80
N GLN A 413 -11.90 -4.78 -7.17
CA GLN A 413 -12.74 -3.67 -7.62
C GLN A 413 -13.12 -2.77 -6.44
N TRP A 414 -13.01 -1.46 -6.60
CA TRP A 414 -13.27 -0.51 -5.53
C TRP A 414 -14.72 -0.55 -5.02
N ASP A 415 -15.69 -0.78 -5.89
CA ASP A 415 -17.09 -0.95 -5.50
C ASP A 415 -17.31 -2.19 -4.62
N LYS A 416 -16.65 -3.31 -4.93
CA LYS A 416 -16.70 -4.53 -4.11
C LYS A 416 -16.02 -4.32 -2.75
N THR A 417 -14.92 -3.58 -2.73
CA THR A 417 -14.22 -3.23 -1.49
C THR A 417 -15.06 -2.30 -0.62
N ALA A 418 -15.58 -1.23 -1.19
CA ALA A 418 -16.47 -0.30 -0.48
C ALA A 418 -17.75 -0.98 0.00
N LYS A 419 -18.29 -1.96 -0.75
CA LYS A 419 -19.44 -2.73 -0.33
C LYS A 419 -19.22 -3.51 0.97
N LYS A 420 -18.02 -4.04 1.20
CA LYS A 420 -17.68 -4.71 2.46
C LYS A 420 -17.73 -3.75 3.66
N TRP A 421 -17.24 -2.52 3.46
CA TRP A 421 -17.35 -1.47 4.47
C TRP A 421 -18.80 -1.06 4.69
N GLU A 422 -19.58 -0.90 3.61
CA GLU A 422 -20.99 -0.57 3.67
C GLU A 422 -21.77 -1.65 4.44
N ASP A 423 -21.57 -2.93 4.13
CA ASP A 423 -22.22 -4.04 4.82
C ASP A 423 -21.90 -4.05 6.32
N TYR A 424 -20.66 -3.77 6.69
CA TYR A 424 -20.30 -3.63 8.09
C TYR A 424 -21.00 -2.44 8.73
N PHE A 425 -20.95 -1.25 8.12
CA PHE A 425 -21.61 -0.07 8.68
C PHE A 425 -23.13 -0.24 8.81
N ASP A 426 -23.75 -0.89 7.87
CA ASP A 426 -25.20 -1.18 7.94
C ASP A 426 -25.53 -2.16 9.09
N SER A 427 -24.62 -3.11 9.38
CA SER A 427 -24.81 -4.11 10.43
C SER A 427 -24.58 -3.61 11.86
N VAL A 428 -23.82 -2.52 12.05
CA VAL A 428 -23.50 -2.01 13.37
C VAL A 428 -24.70 -1.33 14.02
N ASP A 429 -25.07 -1.79 15.22
CA ASP A 429 -26.03 -1.09 16.06
C ASP A 429 -25.37 0.10 16.74
N ILE A 430 -25.88 1.31 16.46
CA ILE A 430 -25.36 2.52 17.07
C ILE A 430 -25.93 2.71 18.48
N LYS A 431 -25.07 3.12 19.41
CA LYS A 431 -25.48 3.44 20.78
C LYS A 431 -26.38 4.68 20.79
N PRO A 432 -27.39 4.75 21.68
CA PRO A 432 -28.19 5.97 21.87
C PRO A 432 -27.31 7.18 22.20
N PHE A 433 -27.65 8.31 21.64
CA PHE A 433 -26.91 9.58 21.82
C PHE A 433 -26.78 9.95 23.30
N GLU A 434 -27.83 9.74 24.09
CA GLU A 434 -27.88 10.03 25.52
C GLU A 434 -26.91 9.17 26.35
N GLN A 435 -26.52 8.01 25.83
CA GLN A 435 -25.54 7.10 26.46
C GLN A 435 -24.11 7.35 26.01
N THR A 436 -23.93 8.21 25.02
CA THR A 436 -22.63 8.55 24.44
C THR A 436 -22.42 10.07 24.45
N TRP A 437 -22.53 10.72 23.33
CA TRP A 437 -22.23 12.15 23.15
C TRP A 437 -23.15 13.09 23.91
N GLY A 438 -24.32 12.65 24.33
CA GLY A 438 -25.23 13.36 25.25
C GLY A 438 -24.85 13.29 26.73
N SER A 439 -23.77 12.58 27.08
CA SER A 439 -23.31 12.45 28.46
C SER A 439 -21.79 12.70 28.55
N LEU A 440 -21.32 13.12 29.74
CA LEU A 440 -19.87 13.28 29.95
C LEU A 440 -19.19 11.89 30.06
N PRO A 441 -17.95 11.74 29.57
CA PRO A 441 -17.21 10.50 29.73
C PRO A 441 -16.92 10.24 31.21
N ARG A 442 -17.07 9.00 31.64
CA ARG A 442 -16.67 8.58 32.97
C ARG A 442 -15.15 8.40 32.98
N LEU A 443 -14.44 9.36 33.57
CA LEU A 443 -13.01 9.21 33.80
C LEU A 443 -12.80 8.07 34.81
N HIS A 444 -12.02 7.07 34.43
CA HIS A 444 -11.53 6.06 35.36
C HIS A 444 -10.62 6.75 36.38
N GLN A 445 -11.09 6.93 37.61
CA GLN A 445 -10.17 7.25 38.68
C GLN A 445 -9.26 6.03 38.91
N PRO A 446 -7.93 6.19 38.86
CA PRO A 446 -7.03 5.10 39.19
C PRO A 446 -7.38 4.63 40.61
N GLN A 447 -7.67 3.33 40.75
CA GLN A 447 -7.84 2.77 42.08
C GLN A 447 -6.56 3.03 42.86
N PRO A 448 -6.64 3.54 44.12
CA PRO A 448 -5.44 3.71 44.93
C PRO A 448 -4.77 2.35 45.05
N GLN A 449 -3.50 2.27 44.62
CA GLN A 449 -2.71 1.07 44.83
C GLN A 449 -2.69 0.76 46.32
N THR A 450 -3.33 -0.31 46.75
CA THR A 450 -3.18 -0.85 48.09
C THR A 450 -1.71 -1.19 48.29
N LYS A 451 -1.03 -0.38 49.11
CA LYS A 451 0.33 -0.69 49.56
C LYS A 451 0.26 -2.07 50.22
N THR A 452 0.80 -3.05 49.53
CA THR A 452 1.10 -4.34 50.16
C THR A 452 2.19 -4.05 51.18
N GLU A 453 1.85 -4.03 52.47
CA GLU A 453 2.84 -4.01 53.55
C GLU A 453 3.69 -5.28 53.41
N MET A 454 4.94 -5.10 53.03
CA MET A 454 5.93 -6.16 53.16
C MET A 454 6.12 -6.39 54.68
N SER A 455 5.52 -7.47 55.20
CA SER A 455 5.85 -7.94 56.54
C SER A 455 7.32 -8.37 56.56
N SER A 456 8.13 -7.60 57.26
CA SER A 456 9.44 -8.01 57.73
C SER A 456 9.24 -9.17 58.74
N SER A 457 9.53 -10.38 58.32
CA SER A 457 9.78 -11.50 59.22
C SER A 457 11.30 -11.60 59.44
N GLU A 458 11.68 -11.50 60.68
CA GLU A 458 13.00 -11.73 61.24
C GLU A 458 13.59 -13.10 60.86
#